data_85e315c0317b062d402197f19288b9cc
#
_entry.id   85e315c0317b062d402197f19288b9cc
#
_cell.length_a   1.000
_cell.length_b   1.000
_cell.length_c   1.000
_cell.angle_alpha   90.00
_cell.angle_beta   90.00
_cell.angle_gamma   90.00
#
_symmetry.space_group_name_H-M   'P 1'
#
loop_
_entity.id
_entity.type
_entity.pdbx_description
1 polymer ?
#
loop_
_entity_poly.entity_id
_entity_poly.type
_entity_poly.pdbx_seq_one_letter_code
_entity_poly.pdbx_strand_id
1 'polypeptide(L)'
;MRKLFIATLGFEEKFVIRSLIRSGLSRGDSIIIFAPKGYTEDDKSLRAAETIKEIVSRILPDINMRIEEYDLQGDFAEEIFRIRNVIQSYQFDEIIACLSGGMRALILGVISILLTLNGYPITIEVEFENLERYVRIPLNVLKIPYNSRWVTVLEYLASGKSVRAISKDTRLSPATISRIISEMRLYRLVDEDNKLTEEGYFYVKMYKKVFQKKET
;
A
#
# COMPACT_ATOMS: atom_id res chain seq x y z
N MET A 1 0.58 -15.63 -7.18
CA MET A 1 0.47 -14.15 -7.10
C MET A 1 1.88 -13.62 -6.87
N ARG A 2 2.40 -12.80 -7.79
CA ARG A 2 3.76 -12.23 -7.70
C ARG A 2 3.73 -10.93 -6.95
N LYS A 3 4.66 -10.75 -6.03
CA LYS A 3 4.79 -9.53 -5.25
C LYS A 3 5.93 -8.68 -5.75
N LEU A 4 5.73 -7.38 -5.77
CA LEU A 4 6.79 -6.40 -5.90
C LEU A 4 6.96 -5.71 -4.55
N PHE A 5 8.10 -5.94 -3.91
CA PHE A 5 8.47 -5.21 -2.71
C PHE A 5 9.23 -3.95 -3.08
N ILE A 6 8.76 -2.82 -2.58
CA ILE A 6 9.39 -1.51 -2.76
C ILE A 6 9.83 -0.99 -1.40
N ALA A 7 11.02 -0.44 -1.30
CA ALA A 7 11.45 0.25 -0.10
C ALA A 7 12.18 1.56 -0.44
N THR A 8 12.22 2.48 0.53
CA THR A 8 13.09 3.66 0.48
C THR A 8 14.32 3.43 1.35
N LEU A 9 15.50 3.72 0.80
CA LEU A 9 16.77 3.58 1.52
C LEU A 9 16.93 4.72 2.52
N GLY A 10 17.14 4.35 3.78
CA GLY A 10 17.55 5.24 4.86
C GLY A 10 18.87 4.80 5.46
N PHE A 11 19.21 5.35 6.62
CA PHE A 11 20.42 4.99 7.37
C PHE A 11 20.27 3.69 8.17
N GLU A 12 19.04 3.22 8.36
CA GLU A 12 18.69 2.08 9.20
C GLU A 12 18.09 0.96 8.35
N GLU A 13 18.89 -0.05 8.04
CA GLU A 13 18.51 -1.23 7.25
C GLU A 13 17.43 -2.07 7.93
N LYS A 14 17.36 -2.04 9.26
CA LYS A 14 16.44 -2.85 10.06
C LYS A 14 14.96 -2.66 9.68
N PHE A 15 14.55 -1.46 9.27
CA PHE A 15 13.18 -1.21 8.82
C PHE A 15 12.83 -2.01 7.57
N VAL A 16 13.72 -1.99 6.59
CA VAL A 16 13.54 -2.72 5.32
C VAL A 16 13.55 -4.22 5.58
N ILE A 17 14.52 -4.72 6.37
CA ILE A 17 14.67 -6.15 6.66
C ILE A 17 13.43 -6.70 7.39
N ARG A 18 12.91 -5.99 8.40
CA ARG A 18 11.72 -6.42 9.13
C ARG A 18 10.49 -6.49 8.24
N SER A 19 10.29 -5.48 7.38
CA SER A 19 9.20 -5.47 6.42
C SER A 19 9.35 -6.58 5.37
N LEU A 20 10.56 -6.85 4.88
CA LEU A 20 10.85 -7.97 3.98
C LEU A 20 10.46 -9.32 4.59
N ILE A 21 10.84 -9.56 5.85
CA ILE A 21 10.49 -10.80 6.55
C ILE A 21 8.97 -10.95 6.67
N ARG A 22 8.26 -9.88 7.02
CA ARG A 22 6.78 -9.91 7.15
C ARG A 22 6.08 -10.09 5.81
N SER A 23 6.64 -9.55 4.74
CA SER A 23 6.01 -9.59 3.40
C SER A 23 5.93 -11.01 2.83
N GLY A 24 6.69 -11.97 3.38
CA GLY A 24 6.67 -13.37 2.96
C GLY A 24 6.98 -13.51 1.48
N LEU A 25 8.06 -12.85 1.01
CA LEU A 25 8.51 -12.94 -0.37
C LEU A 25 9.00 -14.35 -0.69
N SER A 26 8.83 -14.75 -1.93
CA SER A 26 9.17 -16.07 -2.44
C SER A 26 9.83 -15.99 -3.82
N ARG A 27 10.25 -17.12 -4.35
CA ARG A 27 10.79 -17.20 -5.70
C ARG A 27 9.81 -16.67 -6.75
N GLY A 28 10.28 -15.75 -7.60
CA GLY A 28 9.47 -15.10 -8.64
C GLY A 28 8.94 -13.74 -8.23
N ASP A 29 9.09 -13.35 -6.96
CA ASP A 29 8.87 -11.98 -6.49
C ASP A 29 10.08 -11.10 -6.84
N SER A 30 9.93 -9.78 -6.69
CA SER A 30 11.00 -8.82 -6.98
C SER A 30 11.10 -7.76 -5.89
N ILE A 31 12.31 -7.19 -5.75
CA ILE A 31 12.61 -6.11 -4.79
C ILE A 31 13.18 -4.92 -5.53
N ILE A 32 12.63 -3.73 -5.29
CA ILE A 32 13.21 -2.45 -5.70
C ILE A 32 13.43 -1.59 -4.44
N ILE A 33 14.64 -1.11 -4.27
CA ILE A 33 14.97 -0.14 -3.23
C ILE A 33 15.28 1.18 -3.91
N PHE A 34 14.51 2.22 -3.60
CA PHE A 34 14.79 3.58 -4.07
C PHE A 34 15.75 4.26 -3.11
N ALA A 35 16.85 4.76 -3.64
CA ALA A 35 17.87 5.50 -2.93
C ALA A 35 17.98 6.93 -3.51
N PRO A 36 18.34 7.95 -2.72
CA PRO A 36 18.68 9.24 -3.29
C PRO A 36 19.89 9.10 -4.20
N LYS A 37 19.92 9.84 -5.32
CA LYS A 37 21.08 9.89 -6.21
C LYS A 37 22.33 10.29 -5.44
N GLY A 38 23.42 9.56 -5.65
CA GLY A 38 24.67 9.75 -4.93
C GLY A 38 24.67 9.13 -3.52
N TYR A 39 23.75 8.22 -3.19
CA TYR A 39 23.70 7.55 -1.89
C TYR A 39 24.98 6.81 -1.51
N THR A 40 25.80 6.45 -2.50
CA THR A 40 27.09 5.77 -2.30
C THR A 40 28.19 6.68 -1.75
N GLU A 41 27.98 8.00 -1.79
CA GLU A 41 28.89 9.01 -1.23
C GLU A 41 28.65 9.20 0.27
N ASP A 42 27.55 8.69 0.82
CA ASP A 42 27.23 8.69 2.25
C ASP A 42 27.46 7.31 2.86
N ASP A 43 28.45 7.19 3.73
CA ASP A 43 28.88 5.94 4.37
C ASP A 43 27.74 5.18 5.05
N LYS A 44 26.76 5.88 5.65
CA LYS A 44 25.64 5.23 6.35
C LYS A 44 24.65 4.63 5.38
N SER A 45 24.31 5.37 4.33
CA SER A 45 23.42 4.88 3.27
C SER A 45 24.03 3.70 2.52
N LEU A 46 25.34 3.80 2.21
CA LEU A 46 26.07 2.72 1.55
C LEU A 46 26.07 1.44 2.40
N ARG A 47 26.43 1.54 3.69
CA ARG A 47 26.44 0.38 4.61
C ARG A 47 25.05 -0.24 4.75
N ALA A 48 24.00 0.58 4.88
CA ALA A 48 22.63 0.08 4.94
C ALA A 48 22.26 -0.69 3.65
N ALA A 49 22.61 -0.16 2.47
CA ALA A 49 22.37 -0.81 1.19
C ALA A 49 23.12 -2.15 1.06
N GLU A 50 24.39 -2.20 1.46
CA GLU A 50 25.23 -3.40 1.46
C GLU A 50 24.67 -4.47 2.40
N THR A 51 24.30 -4.09 3.63
CA THR A 51 23.69 -4.99 4.61
C THR A 51 22.40 -5.60 4.09
N ILE A 52 21.53 -4.77 3.48
CA ILE A 52 20.28 -5.28 2.88
C ILE A 52 20.59 -6.27 1.75
N LYS A 53 21.53 -5.95 0.84
CA LYS A 53 21.92 -6.87 -0.24
C LYS A 53 22.44 -8.19 0.30
N GLU A 54 23.31 -8.15 1.30
CA GLU A 54 23.88 -9.34 1.92
C GLU A 54 22.79 -10.23 2.55
N ILE A 55 21.90 -9.64 3.33
CA ILE A 55 20.82 -10.39 3.97
C ILE A 55 19.86 -10.98 2.92
N VAL A 56 19.44 -10.19 1.93
CA VAL A 56 18.56 -10.66 0.87
C VAL A 56 19.20 -11.81 0.10
N SER A 57 20.48 -11.73 -0.27
CA SER A 57 21.19 -12.79 -0.98
C SER A 57 21.27 -14.10 -0.19
N ARG A 58 21.29 -14.02 1.14
CA ARG A 58 21.30 -15.22 2.03
C ARG A 58 19.93 -15.88 2.18
N ILE A 59 18.87 -15.05 2.36
CA ILE A 59 17.53 -15.59 2.67
C ILE A 59 16.67 -15.81 1.41
N LEU A 60 16.95 -15.11 0.32
CA LEU A 60 16.22 -15.13 -0.94
C LEU A 60 17.20 -15.10 -2.14
N PRO A 61 18.07 -16.12 -2.32
CA PRO A 61 19.18 -16.09 -3.27
C PRO A 61 18.75 -15.93 -4.74
N ASP A 62 17.53 -16.38 -5.07
CA ASP A 62 16.99 -16.32 -6.44
C ASP A 62 16.09 -15.11 -6.71
N ILE A 63 15.99 -14.15 -5.76
CA ILE A 63 15.11 -12.99 -5.93
C ILE A 63 15.79 -11.91 -6.78
N ASN A 64 15.02 -11.31 -7.69
CA ASN A 64 15.48 -10.15 -8.44
C ASN A 64 15.42 -8.90 -7.57
N MET A 65 16.59 -8.41 -7.14
CA MET A 65 16.70 -7.20 -6.31
C MET A 65 17.51 -6.14 -7.03
N ARG A 66 16.99 -4.90 -7.07
CA ARG A 66 17.69 -3.72 -7.60
C ARG A 66 17.60 -2.54 -6.63
N ILE A 67 18.65 -1.71 -6.64
CA ILE A 67 18.62 -0.37 -6.05
C ILE A 67 18.55 0.62 -7.22
N GLU A 68 17.51 1.45 -7.20
CA GLU A 68 17.26 2.49 -8.20
C GLU A 68 17.49 3.86 -7.58
N GLU A 69 18.34 4.67 -8.19
CA GLU A 69 18.57 6.03 -7.74
C GLU A 69 17.42 6.95 -8.13
N TYR A 70 17.02 7.82 -7.23
CA TYR A 70 16.03 8.87 -7.39
C TYR A 70 16.72 10.24 -7.35
N ASP A 71 16.61 11.01 -8.44
CA ASP A 71 17.17 12.36 -8.52
C ASP A 71 16.24 13.36 -7.84
N LEU A 72 16.56 13.70 -6.58
CA LEU A 72 15.79 14.68 -5.79
C LEU A 72 16.02 16.14 -6.23
N GLN A 73 17.01 16.40 -7.08
CA GLN A 73 17.34 17.74 -7.59
C GLN A 73 16.84 17.97 -9.03
N GLY A 74 16.41 16.91 -9.69
CA GLY A 74 15.87 16.96 -11.04
C GLY A 74 14.40 17.44 -11.10
N ASP A 75 13.84 17.45 -12.30
CA ASP A 75 12.41 17.71 -12.48
C ASP A 75 11.59 16.59 -11.85
N PHE A 76 10.72 16.97 -10.91
CA PHE A 76 9.92 16.04 -10.13
C PHE A 76 8.96 15.20 -11.00
N ALA A 77 8.36 15.80 -12.02
CA ALA A 77 7.42 15.10 -12.88
C ALA A 77 8.12 14.10 -13.82
N GLU A 78 9.29 14.50 -14.35
CA GLU A 78 10.11 13.61 -15.18
C GLU A 78 10.62 12.41 -14.36
N GLU A 79 11.03 12.66 -13.12
CA GLU A 79 11.51 11.61 -12.25
C GLU A 79 10.38 10.64 -11.83
N ILE A 80 9.19 11.14 -11.52
CA ILE A 80 8.00 10.28 -11.31
C ILE A 80 7.74 9.41 -12.55
N PHE A 81 7.78 9.98 -13.74
CA PHE A 81 7.55 9.25 -14.98
C PHE A 81 8.61 8.15 -15.17
N ARG A 82 9.89 8.48 -14.99
CA ARG A 82 11.01 7.52 -15.10
C ARG A 82 10.85 6.34 -14.15
N ILE A 83 10.63 6.61 -12.87
CA ILE A 83 10.50 5.56 -11.84
C ILE A 83 9.21 4.74 -12.04
N ARG A 84 8.12 5.39 -12.45
CA ARG A 84 6.89 4.66 -12.81
C ARG A 84 7.15 3.61 -13.89
N ASN A 85 7.90 3.98 -14.95
CA ASN A 85 8.27 3.05 -16.02
C ASN A 85 9.15 1.91 -15.50
N VAL A 86 10.09 2.20 -14.58
CA VAL A 86 10.89 1.16 -13.91
C VAL A 86 9.98 0.18 -13.18
N ILE A 87 9.04 0.66 -12.36
CA ILE A 87 8.10 -0.21 -11.64
C ILE A 87 7.26 -1.04 -12.62
N GLN A 88 6.72 -0.43 -13.67
CA GLN A 88 5.88 -1.10 -14.66
C GLN A 88 6.63 -2.11 -15.54
N SER A 89 7.97 -2.09 -15.57
CA SER A 89 8.77 -3.11 -16.26
C SER A 89 8.81 -4.46 -15.55
N TYR A 90 8.37 -4.52 -14.29
CA TYR A 90 8.27 -5.74 -13.51
C TYR A 90 6.89 -6.39 -13.69
N GLN A 91 6.85 -7.72 -13.56
CA GLN A 91 5.60 -8.47 -13.53
C GLN A 91 5.19 -8.71 -12.08
N PHE A 92 4.09 -8.12 -11.67
CA PHE A 92 3.55 -8.25 -10.32
C PHE A 92 2.02 -8.19 -10.30
N ASP A 93 1.45 -8.76 -9.25
CA ASP A 93 0.01 -8.74 -8.97
C ASP A 93 -0.30 -7.84 -7.76
N GLU A 94 0.70 -7.58 -6.90
CA GLU A 94 0.59 -6.83 -5.65
C GLU A 94 1.88 -6.04 -5.38
N ILE A 95 1.75 -4.87 -4.75
CA ILE A 95 2.87 -4.06 -4.26
C ILE A 95 2.82 -3.94 -2.74
N ILE A 96 3.96 -4.22 -2.09
CA ILE A 96 4.19 -3.92 -0.68
C ILE A 96 5.30 -2.88 -0.61
N ALA A 97 5.01 -1.70 -0.06
CA ALA A 97 5.94 -0.58 0.00
C ALA A 97 6.34 -0.26 1.44
N CYS A 98 7.58 -0.56 1.83
CA CYS A 98 8.18 -0.15 3.10
C CYS A 98 8.72 1.28 2.99
N LEU A 99 8.02 2.24 3.60
CA LEU A 99 8.37 3.66 3.56
C LEU A 99 8.80 4.18 4.94
N SER A 100 9.47 3.34 5.71
CA SER A 100 9.88 3.62 7.09
C SER A 100 11.20 4.39 7.19
N GLY A 101 12.03 4.34 6.17
CA GLY A 101 13.35 4.97 6.14
C GLY A 101 13.55 5.85 4.92
N GLY A 102 14.58 6.68 4.96
CA GLY A 102 14.98 7.54 3.85
C GLY A 102 14.57 9.00 4.00
N MET A 103 15.02 9.80 3.07
CA MET A 103 14.71 11.24 3.02
C MET A 103 13.21 11.46 2.77
N ARG A 104 12.62 12.44 3.45
CA ARG A 104 11.19 12.75 3.30
C ARG A 104 10.78 13.03 1.86
N ALA A 105 11.62 13.73 1.09
CA ALA A 105 11.37 14.00 -0.33
C ALA A 105 11.32 12.71 -1.15
N LEU A 106 12.20 11.73 -0.89
CA LEU A 106 12.18 10.42 -1.53
C LEU A 106 10.90 9.65 -1.21
N ILE A 107 10.49 9.64 0.07
CA ILE A 107 9.24 9.00 0.49
C ILE A 107 8.04 9.60 -0.22
N LEU A 108 7.94 10.94 -0.27
CA LEU A 108 6.86 11.64 -0.98
C LEU A 108 6.88 11.34 -2.48
N GLY A 109 8.06 11.30 -3.10
CA GLY A 109 8.22 10.93 -4.50
C GLY A 109 7.69 9.51 -4.76
N VAL A 110 8.09 8.53 -3.96
CA VAL A 110 7.63 7.14 -4.11
C VAL A 110 6.12 7.03 -3.88
N ILE A 111 5.55 7.71 -2.87
CA ILE A 111 4.09 7.75 -2.65
C ILE A 111 3.39 8.33 -3.88
N SER A 112 3.90 9.43 -4.44
CA SER A 112 3.33 10.06 -5.63
C SER A 112 3.31 9.10 -6.82
N ILE A 113 4.38 8.33 -7.01
CA ILE A 113 4.45 7.30 -8.05
C ILE A 113 3.39 6.21 -7.79
N LEU A 114 3.34 5.67 -6.58
CA LEU A 114 2.39 4.61 -6.21
C LEU A 114 0.94 5.05 -6.39
N LEU A 115 0.64 6.32 -6.17
CA LEU A 115 -0.68 6.90 -6.42
C LEU A 115 -1.07 6.92 -7.90
N THR A 116 -0.10 6.93 -8.81
CA THR A 116 -0.38 6.88 -10.28
C THR A 116 -0.64 5.47 -10.79
N LEU A 117 -0.27 4.43 -10.02
CA LEU A 117 -0.47 3.04 -10.41
C LEU A 117 -1.92 2.62 -10.10
N ASN A 118 -2.59 2.05 -11.09
CA ASN A 118 -3.95 1.56 -10.98
C ASN A 118 -4.03 0.06 -11.28
N GLY A 119 -5.06 -0.60 -10.75
CA GLY A 119 -5.33 -2.02 -11.03
C GLY A 119 -4.64 -3.01 -10.10
N TYR A 120 -3.74 -2.56 -9.23
CA TYR A 120 -2.99 -3.42 -8.31
C TYR A 120 -3.34 -3.10 -6.85
N PRO A 121 -3.41 -4.10 -5.95
CA PRO A 121 -3.35 -3.87 -4.51
C PRO A 121 -2.02 -3.24 -4.15
N ILE A 122 -2.03 -2.14 -3.41
CA ILE A 122 -0.83 -1.46 -2.92
C ILE A 122 -0.97 -1.26 -1.43
N THR A 123 -0.08 -1.87 -0.66
CA THR A 123 0.00 -1.69 0.78
C THR A 123 1.26 -0.93 1.14
N ILE A 124 1.12 0.19 1.83
CA ILE A 124 2.25 0.91 2.43
C ILE A 124 2.45 0.38 3.86
N GLU A 125 3.68 0.03 4.21
CA GLU A 125 4.11 -0.29 5.56
C GLU A 125 5.04 0.81 6.09
N VAL A 126 4.74 1.28 7.32
CA VAL A 126 5.58 2.25 8.04
C VAL A 126 5.83 1.72 9.44
N GLU A 127 7.09 1.44 9.77
CA GLU A 127 7.54 1.09 11.12
C GLU A 127 7.64 2.35 11.98
N PHE A 128 7.35 2.21 13.26
CA PHE A 128 7.70 3.25 14.24
C PHE A 128 9.20 3.19 14.57
N GLU A 129 9.76 4.34 14.93
CA GLU A 129 11.20 4.46 15.25
C GLU A 129 11.65 3.52 16.37
N ASN A 130 10.74 3.25 17.35
CA ASN A 130 11.00 2.32 18.45
C ASN A 130 10.87 0.83 18.06
N LEU A 131 10.51 0.52 16.82
CA LEU A 131 10.31 -0.83 16.28
C LEU A 131 9.26 -1.70 16.99
N GLU A 132 8.44 -1.14 17.86
CA GLU A 132 7.41 -1.89 18.59
C GLU A 132 6.17 -2.16 17.74
N ARG A 133 5.89 -1.24 16.81
CA ARG A 133 4.69 -1.29 15.97
C ARG A 133 4.98 -0.87 14.54
N TYR A 134 4.10 -1.24 13.65
CA TYR A 134 4.05 -0.75 12.29
C TYR A 134 2.61 -0.46 11.87
N VAL A 135 2.45 0.38 10.88
CA VAL A 135 1.15 0.73 10.29
C VAL A 135 1.10 0.14 8.89
N ARG A 136 -0.03 -0.45 8.54
CA ARG A 136 -0.36 -0.86 7.17
C ARG A 136 -1.44 0.05 6.62
N ILE A 137 -1.21 0.59 5.45
CA ILE A 137 -2.12 1.52 4.77
C ILE A 137 -2.42 0.95 3.39
N PRO A 138 -3.64 0.47 3.13
CA PRO A 138 -4.06 0.08 1.78
C PRO A 138 -4.22 1.35 0.95
N LEU A 139 -3.20 1.68 0.15
CA LEU A 139 -3.08 2.97 -0.56
C LEU A 139 -4.27 3.22 -1.50
N ASN A 140 -4.80 2.18 -2.13
CA ASN A 140 -5.91 2.31 -3.05
C ASN A 140 -7.17 2.89 -2.39
N VAL A 141 -7.36 2.65 -1.09
CA VAL A 141 -8.51 3.20 -0.34
C VAL A 141 -8.47 4.72 -0.27
N LEU A 142 -7.27 5.32 -0.23
CA LEU A 142 -7.12 6.78 -0.20
C LEU A 142 -7.55 7.46 -1.50
N LYS A 143 -7.67 6.69 -2.60
CA LYS A 143 -8.16 7.18 -3.90
C LYS A 143 -9.69 7.11 -4.02
N ILE A 144 -10.37 6.41 -3.11
CA ILE A 144 -11.80 6.17 -3.18
C ILE A 144 -12.53 7.40 -2.61
N PRO A 145 -13.42 8.04 -3.39
CA PRO A 145 -14.18 9.16 -2.90
C PRO A 145 -15.11 8.73 -1.77
N TYR A 146 -15.34 9.65 -0.83
CA TYR A 146 -16.31 9.43 0.22
C TYR A 146 -17.73 9.20 -0.32
N ASN A 147 -18.39 8.14 0.16
CA ASN A 147 -19.77 7.84 -0.15
C ASN A 147 -20.51 7.33 1.11
N SER A 148 -21.43 8.13 1.64
CA SER A 148 -22.17 7.81 2.86
C SER A 148 -22.97 6.51 2.77
N ARG A 149 -23.55 6.22 1.60
CA ARG A 149 -24.32 4.98 1.38
C ARG A 149 -23.40 3.75 1.44
N TRP A 150 -22.18 3.87 0.90
CA TRP A 150 -21.21 2.78 0.98
C TRP A 150 -20.80 2.51 2.43
N VAL A 151 -20.50 3.55 3.20
CA VAL A 151 -20.16 3.41 4.63
C VAL A 151 -21.28 2.67 5.36
N THR A 152 -22.54 3.11 5.18
CA THR A 152 -23.71 2.48 5.81
C THR A 152 -23.85 1.00 5.41
N VAL A 153 -23.76 0.69 4.11
CA VAL A 153 -23.89 -0.70 3.63
C VAL A 153 -22.75 -1.58 4.15
N LEU A 154 -21.51 -1.07 4.13
CA LEU A 154 -20.35 -1.79 4.69
C LEU A 154 -20.49 -2.07 6.19
N GLU A 155 -20.99 -1.13 6.98
CA GLU A 155 -21.25 -1.35 8.43
C GLU A 155 -22.26 -2.47 8.65
N TYR A 156 -23.32 -2.53 7.86
CA TYR A 156 -24.28 -3.61 7.94
C TYR A 156 -23.71 -4.96 7.51
N LEU A 157 -22.93 -4.99 6.43
CA LEU A 157 -22.23 -6.21 5.99
C LEU A 157 -21.24 -6.70 7.05
N ALA A 158 -20.49 -5.79 7.67
CA ALA A 158 -19.58 -6.11 8.77
C ALA A 158 -20.30 -6.74 9.99
N SER A 159 -21.57 -6.38 10.21
CA SER A 159 -22.42 -6.99 11.24
C SER A 159 -23.12 -8.28 10.79
N GLY A 160 -22.80 -8.80 9.60
CA GLY A 160 -23.34 -10.06 9.07
C GLY A 160 -24.78 -9.96 8.53
N LYS A 161 -25.29 -8.75 8.28
CA LYS A 161 -26.66 -8.59 7.74
C LYS A 161 -26.75 -8.97 6.26
N SER A 162 -27.84 -9.67 5.91
CA SER A 162 -28.15 -10.00 4.51
C SER A 162 -28.63 -8.78 3.73
N VAL A 163 -28.54 -8.83 2.39
CA VAL A 163 -29.05 -7.77 1.49
C VAL A 163 -30.50 -7.41 1.78
N ARG A 164 -31.37 -8.40 2.11
CA ARG A 164 -32.77 -8.17 2.46
C ARG A 164 -32.91 -7.41 3.79
N ALA A 165 -32.10 -7.75 4.80
CA ALA A 165 -32.10 -7.05 6.08
C ALA A 165 -31.62 -5.61 5.91
N ILE A 166 -30.53 -5.39 5.15
CA ILE A 166 -30.01 -4.04 4.84
C ILE A 166 -31.07 -3.21 4.11
N SER A 167 -31.74 -3.80 3.13
CA SER A 167 -32.84 -3.14 2.39
C SER A 167 -33.95 -2.65 3.33
N LYS A 168 -34.38 -3.49 4.29
CA LYS A 168 -35.38 -3.12 5.28
C LYS A 168 -34.93 -1.97 6.18
N ASP A 169 -33.70 -2.03 6.67
CA ASP A 169 -33.19 -1.05 7.63
C ASP A 169 -32.87 0.31 6.95
N THR A 170 -32.39 0.29 5.72
CA THR A 170 -32.04 1.50 4.97
C THR A 170 -33.19 2.09 4.14
N ARG A 171 -34.28 1.39 4.01
CA ARG A 171 -35.40 1.72 3.12
C ARG A 171 -35.01 1.81 1.63
N LEU A 172 -33.88 1.22 1.24
CA LEU A 172 -33.43 1.10 -0.14
C LEU A 172 -33.94 -0.24 -0.73
N SER A 173 -34.23 -0.29 -2.03
CA SER A 173 -34.61 -1.55 -2.65
C SER A 173 -33.47 -2.59 -2.62
N PRO A 174 -33.77 -3.90 -2.58
CA PRO A 174 -32.73 -4.93 -2.66
C PRO A 174 -31.86 -4.81 -3.91
N ALA A 175 -32.42 -4.40 -5.04
CA ALA A 175 -31.70 -4.15 -6.28
C ALA A 175 -30.68 -2.99 -6.13
N THR A 176 -31.07 -1.92 -5.41
CA THR A 176 -30.18 -0.80 -5.11
C THR A 176 -29.02 -1.25 -4.22
N ILE A 177 -29.28 -2.04 -3.17
CA ILE A 177 -28.22 -2.58 -2.30
C ILE A 177 -27.27 -3.48 -3.10
N SER A 178 -27.78 -4.36 -3.94
CA SER A 178 -26.95 -5.23 -4.79
C SER A 178 -26.07 -4.42 -5.75
N ARG A 179 -26.57 -3.33 -6.34
CA ARG A 179 -25.79 -2.44 -7.18
C ARG A 179 -24.67 -1.75 -6.40
N ILE A 180 -24.99 -1.24 -5.20
CA ILE A 180 -23.98 -0.64 -4.30
C ILE A 180 -22.88 -1.65 -3.98
N ILE A 181 -23.23 -2.90 -3.65
CA ILE A 181 -22.25 -3.96 -3.37
C ILE A 181 -21.38 -4.23 -4.60
N SER A 182 -21.98 -4.30 -5.79
CA SER A 182 -21.23 -4.49 -7.03
C SER A 182 -20.26 -3.33 -7.32
N GLU A 183 -20.68 -2.09 -7.06
CA GLU A 183 -19.80 -0.92 -7.16
C GLU A 183 -18.62 -1.02 -6.15
N MET A 184 -18.90 -1.36 -4.89
CA MET A 184 -17.88 -1.51 -3.85
C MET A 184 -16.88 -2.65 -4.16
N ARG A 185 -17.34 -3.71 -4.86
CA ARG A 185 -16.47 -4.81 -5.30
C ARG A 185 -15.44 -4.35 -6.33
N LEU A 186 -15.78 -3.42 -7.23
CA LEU A 186 -14.84 -2.81 -8.18
C LEU A 186 -13.69 -2.09 -7.46
N TYR A 187 -13.95 -1.56 -6.27
CA TYR A 187 -12.95 -0.92 -5.41
C TYR A 187 -12.34 -1.87 -4.38
N ARG A 188 -12.63 -3.18 -4.48
CA ARG A 188 -12.14 -4.21 -3.55
C ARG A 188 -12.52 -3.98 -2.08
N LEU A 189 -13.59 -3.24 -1.80
CA LEU A 189 -14.07 -3.03 -0.43
C LEU A 189 -14.81 -4.26 0.11
N VAL A 190 -15.33 -5.10 -0.77
CA VAL A 190 -15.97 -6.38 -0.45
C VAL A 190 -15.48 -7.47 -1.41
N ASP A 191 -15.43 -8.70 -0.91
CA ASP A 191 -15.09 -9.88 -1.70
C ASP A 191 -16.32 -10.47 -2.46
N GLU A 192 -16.13 -11.62 -3.11
CA GLU A 192 -17.19 -12.31 -3.85
C GLU A 192 -18.34 -12.78 -2.95
N ASP A 193 -18.06 -13.08 -1.69
CA ASP A 193 -19.03 -13.49 -0.67
C ASP A 193 -19.71 -12.30 0.02
N ASN A 194 -19.47 -11.06 -0.44
CA ASN A 194 -19.94 -9.81 0.17
C ASN A 194 -19.39 -9.56 1.59
N LYS A 195 -18.27 -10.17 1.96
CA LYS A 195 -17.57 -9.87 3.20
C LYS A 195 -16.63 -8.69 2.98
N LEU A 196 -16.39 -7.91 4.04
CA LEU A 196 -15.44 -6.81 3.97
C LEU A 196 -14.02 -7.37 3.79
N THR A 197 -13.29 -6.76 2.88
CA THR A 197 -11.84 -6.93 2.74
C THR A 197 -11.09 -6.07 3.76
N GLU A 198 -9.76 -6.14 3.80
CA GLU A 198 -8.93 -5.22 4.59
C GLU A 198 -9.20 -3.76 4.19
N GLU A 199 -9.29 -3.49 2.88
CA GLU A 199 -9.63 -2.18 2.33
C GLU A 199 -11.02 -1.71 2.78
N GLY A 200 -12.01 -2.60 2.79
CA GLY A 200 -13.36 -2.29 3.25
C GLY A 200 -13.40 -1.90 4.73
N TYR A 201 -12.71 -2.64 5.57
CA TYR A 201 -12.58 -2.30 7.00
C TYR A 201 -11.84 -0.97 7.19
N PHE A 202 -10.78 -0.72 6.43
CA PHE A 202 -10.04 0.54 6.50
C PHE A 202 -10.92 1.72 6.08
N TYR A 203 -11.66 1.59 4.97
CA TYR A 203 -12.58 2.61 4.46
C TYR A 203 -13.65 2.98 5.50
N VAL A 204 -14.30 1.99 6.10
CA VAL A 204 -15.30 2.23 7.17
C VAL A 204 -14.66 2.97 8.32
N LYS A 205 -13.50 2.52 8.83
CA LYS A 205 -12.81 3.16 9.96
C LYS A 205 -12.40 4.60 9.66
N MET A 206 -11.98 4.88 8.43
CA MET A 206 -11.57 6.22 7.99
C MET A 206 -12.74 7.20 7.99
N TYR A 207 -13.93 6.73 7.59
CA TYR A 207 -15.10 7.61 7.43
C TYR A 207 -16.11 7.56 8.57
N LYS A 208 -16.13 6.51 9.39
CA LYS A 208 -17.06 6.36 10.51
C LYS A 208 -16.99 7.51 11.53
N LYS A 209 -15.81 8.02 11.85
CA LYS A 209 -15.60 9.11 12.81
C LYS A 209 -16.06 10.50 12.31
N VAL A 210 -16.24 10.67 11.00
CA VAL A 210 -16.64 11.96 10.42
C VAL A 210 -18.11 12.28 10.73
N PHE A 211 -18.94 11.28 11.02
CA PHE A 211 -20.39 11.43 11.24
C PHE A 211 -20.81 11.56 12.68
N GLN A 212 -20.09 11.02 13.64
CA GLN A 212 -20.46 11.15 15.06
C GLN A 212 -20.40 12.61 15.58
N LYS A 213 -19.81 13.56 14.84
CA LYS A 213 -19.74 14.96 15.20
C LYS A 213 -20.83 15.85 14.61
N LYS A 214 -21.75 15.34 13.77
CA LYS A 214 -22.85 16.13 13.18
C LYS A 214 -24.20 15.92 13.84
N GLU A 215 -24.31 15.05 14.83
CA GLU A 215 -25.54 14.80 15.57
C GLU A 215 -25.54 15.39 17.01
N THR A 216 -24.59 16.30 17.31
CA THR A 216 -24.58 17.19 18.49
C THR A 216 -24.60 18.63 18.02
#